data_a683b091c37324aa3b37ced257f74537
#
_entry.id   a683b091c37324aa3b37ced257f74537
#
_cell.length_a   1.000
_cell.length_b   1.000
_cell.length_c   1.000
_cell.angle_alpha   90.00
_cell.angle_beta   90.00
_cell.angle_gamma   90.00
#
_symmetry.space_group_name_H-M   'P 1'
#
loop_
_entity.id
_entity.type
_entity.pdbx_description
1 polymer ?
#
loop_
_entity_poly.entity_id
_entity_poly.type
_entity_poly.pdbx_seq_one_letter_code
_entity_poly.pdbx_strand_id
1 'polypeptide(L)'
;MDPSFVKGLKDVVDSRKTVTHFGEFFIGRPDPKYDEYVYFPKQTGVNNLDFEFYRAASTTFGSFSTPMSNFANMLVYTQEDYDHPNQTVTFLDNHDVTRFGYTQRSQKVYNAALAVLLTSRGIPTIYYGTEQYVIPGDASDVAGRVYMPTECGFSTTTTAYQLIATLSALRRSNDAIAYGTTTVRYSDDNVMVFERQFYDDVVVVAVNRQPDSASVIPAIQTNLPTGQYSDYLDGSLFGTATTVQNNLIPSFTISGGGVCVWQYQASEAPSTPQIGDVISTTGRPGNTVHIYGDGFSGNISVYFGTTAATVQSTTANKIVATVPEGVNAGLQPITVRKGTATSNAIYYNVLSGDQNQIVFHVSAETQLGENIYIVGNIPELGNWNPDNCTESMLNPNYPEWFLPVSVPSGTTIEFKFIKKDALGNITWESGSNRTVTSSSNPCGVVDTEVYTWRN
;
A
#
# COMPACT_ATOMS: atom_id res chain seq x y z
N MET A 1 -0.63 20.05 5.50
CA MET A 1 -0.34 20.08 6.96
C MET A 1 1.12 19.76 7.12
N ASP A 2 1.83 20.40 8.05
CA ASP A 2 3.26 20.15 8.25
C ASP A 2 3.51 18.70 8.71
N PRO A 3 4.28 17.89 7.96
CA PRO A 3 4.54 16.48 8.30
C PRO A 3 5.21 16.31 9.67
N SER A 4 6.06 17.24 10.10
CA SER A 4 6.73 17.16 11.40
C SER A 4 5.74 17.29 12.57
N PHE A 5 4.74 18.15 12.43
CA PHE A 5 3.66 18.27 13.41
C PHE A 5 2.82 17.00 13.49
N VAL A 6 2.44 16.45 12.33
CA VAL A 6 1.62 15.21 12.27
C VAL A 6 2.39 14.03 12.87
N LYS A 7 3.68 13.89 12.54
CA LYS A 7 4.53 12.86 13.13
C LYS A 7 4.65 13.03 14.65
N GLY A 8 4.90 14.24 15.12
CA GLY A 8 4.98 14.54 16.57
C GLY A 8 3.70 14.19 17.29
N LEU A 9 2.53 14.52 16.73
CA LEU A 9 1.23 14.15 17.29
C LEU A 9 1.05 12.62 17.35
N LYS A 10 1.38 11.93 16.25
CA LYS A 10 1.34 10.47 16.21
C LYS A 10 2.23 9.84 17.29
N ASP A 11 3.48 10.29 17.40
CA ASP A 11 4.43 9.76 18.38
C ASP A 11 3.94 9.93 19.82
N VAL A 12 3.30 11.07 20.15
CA VAL A 12 2.69 11.32 21.47
C VAL A 12 1.51 10.38 21.72
N VAL A 13 0.66 10.14 20.73
CA VAL A 13 -0.47 9.22 20.86
C VAL A 13 0.03 7.78 21.03
N ASP A 14 0.94 7.34 20.17
CA ASP A 14 1.48 5.97 20.19
C ASP A 14 2.27 5.66 21.48
N SER A 15 2.90 6.66 22.09
CA SER A 15 3.56 6.49 23.40
C SER A 15 2.57 6.15 24.53
N ARG A 16 1.28 6.41 24.32
CA ARG A 16 0.23 6.17 25.32
C ARG A 16 -0.69 5.01 24.95
N LYS A 17 -0.99 4.85 23.67
CA LYS A 17 -1.89 3.82 23.18
C LYS A 17 -1.62 3.56 21.70
N THR A 18 -1.47 2.32 21.33
CA THR A 18 -1.41 1.90 19.94
C THR A 18 -2.75 2.12 19.26
N VAL A 19 -2.80 3.00 18.28
CA VAL A 19 -3.97 3.27 17.43
C VAL A 19 -3.55 3.34 15.97
N THR A 20 -4.49 3.05 15.07
CA THR A 20 -4.29 3.28 13.64
C THR A 20 -4.52 4.75 13.33
N HIS A 21 -3.57 5.35 12.63
CA HIS A 21 -3.64 6.74 12.18
C HIS A 21 -3.83 6.78 10.67
N PHE A 22 -4.78 7.56 10.22
CA PHE A 22 -4.93 7.89 8.81
C PHE A 22 -5.45 9.33 8.65
N GLY A 23 -5.09 9.95 7.54
CA GLY A 23 -5.48 11.30 7.19
C GLY A 23 -6.32 11.33 5.92
N GLU A 24 -6.98 12.46 5.70
CA GLU A 24 -7.66 12.73 4.45
C GLU A 24 -6.81 13.66 3.60
N PHE A 25 -6.48 13.19 2.39
CA PHE A 25 -5.80 13.95 1.37
C PHE A 25 -6.49 13.67 0.04
N PHE A 26 -7.42 14.55 -0.33
CA PHE A 26 -8.34 14.37 -1.47
C PHE A 26 -7.64 14.54 -2.82
N ILE A 27 -6.60 13.76 -3.04
CA ILE A 27 -5.70 13.82 -4.21
C ILE A 27 -5.61 12.45 -4.87
N GLY A 28 -5.22 12.44 -6.13
CA GLY A 28 -4.87 11.28 -6.94
C GLY A 28 -4.31 11.73 -8.28
N ARG A 29 -3.73 10.83 -9.06
CA ARG A 29 -3.19 11.16 -10.38
C ARG A 29 -4.27 11.80 -11.27
N PRO A 30 -3.96 12.83 -12.08
CA PRO A 30 -2.64 13.46 -12.29
C PRO A 30 -2.44 14.76 -11.48
N ASP A 31 -2.88 14.83 -10.21
CA ASP A 31 -2.73 16.03 -9.40
C ASP A 31 -1.23 16.35 -9.20
N PRO A 32 -0.79 17.62 -9.34
CA PRO A 32 0.61 18.01 -9.11
C PRO A 32 1.14 17.72 -7.71
N LYS A 33 0.23 17.53 -6.74
CA LYS A 33 0.58 17.18 -5.35
C LYS A 33 0.52 15.67 -5.07
N TYR A 34 0.45 14.86 -6.12
CA TYR A 34 0.42 13.40 -5.94
C TYR A 34 1.68 12.88 -5.25
N ASP A 35 2.83 13.49 -5.51
CA ASP A 35 4.08 13.15 -4.83
C ASP A 35 3.99 13.42 -3.32
N GLU A 36 3.44 14.57 -2.91
CA GLU A 36 3.19 14.86 -1.49
C GLU A 36 2.29 13.79 -0.84
N TYR A 37 1.25 13.35 -1.56
CA TYR A 37 0.36 12.30 -1.09
C TYR A 37 1.10 10.96 -0.89
N VAL A 38 1.96 10.59 -1.83
CA VAL A 38 2.71 9.32 -1.81
C VAL A 38 3.75 9.29 -0.70
N TYR A 39 4.51 10.37 -0.51
CA TYR A 39 5.58 10.36 0.49
C TYR A 39 5.12 10.70 1.92
N PHE A 40 3.92 11.27 2.10
CA PHE A 40 3.42 11.66 3.42
C PHE A 40 3.38 10.51 4.44
N PRO A 41 2.91 9.29 4.12
CA PRO A 41 2.99 8.14 5.00
C PRO A 41 4.43 7.78 5.40
N LYS A 42 5.37 7.84 4.46
CA LYS A 42 6.80 7.58 4.71
C LYS A 42 7.39 8.54 5.73
N GLN A 43 7.02 9.82 5.66
CA GLN A 43 7.49 10.84 6.60
C GLN A 43 6.86 10.74 7.98
N THR A 44 5.55 10.47 8.03
CA THR A 44 4.75 10.64 9.24
C THR A 44 4.37 9.32 9.92
N GLY A 45 4.33 8.23 9.17
CA GLY A 45 3.73 6.97 9.59
C GLY A 45 2.19 7.03 9.69
N VAL A 46 1.58 8.06 9.11
CA VAL A 46 0.12 8.24 9.02
C VAL A 46 -0.32 7.96 7.59
N ASN A 47 -1.10 6.94 7.39
CA ASN A 47 -1.62 6.57 6.07
C ASN A 47 -2.79 7.47 5.63
N ASN A 48 -3.19 7.35 4.36
CA ASN A 48 -4.20 8.19 3.75
C ASN A 48 -5.46 7.40 3.38
N LEU A 49 -6.59 8.11 3.30
CA LEU A 49 -7.75 7.65 2.53
C LEU A 49 -7.35 7.49 1.06
N ASP A 50 -7.65 6.34 0.46
CA ASP A 50 -7.22 5.98 -0.90
C ASP A 50 -8.20 6.49 -1.96
N PHE A 51 -8.06 7.76 -2.32
CA PHE A 51 -8.87 8.38 -3.37
C PHE A 51 -8.55 7.87 -4.78
N GLU A 52 -7.35 7.29 -5.00
CA GLU A 52 -7.06 6.60 -6.27
C GLU A 52 -7.93 5.36 -6.44
N PHE A 53 -8.01 4.52 -5.39
CA PHE A 53 -8.88 3.36 -5.37
C PHE A 53 -10.35 3.76 -5.58
N TYR A 54 -10.83 4.77 -4.83
CA TYR A 54 -12.20 5.28 -4.96
C TYR A 54 -12.53 5.73 -6.38
N ARG A 55 -11.66 6.57 -7.00
CA ARG A 55 -11.88 7.08 -8.36
C ARG A 55 -11.88 5.96 -9.39
N ALA A 56 -10.90 5.06 -9.32
CA ALA A 56 -10.84 3.92 -10.22
C ALA A 56 -12.07 3.02 -10.08
N ALA A 57 -12.53 2.71 -8.86
CA ALA A 57 -13.74 1.93 -8.61
C ALA A 57 -14.99 2.63 -9.14
N SER A 58 -15.14 3.94 -8.86
CA SER A 58 -16.30 4.73 -9.30
C SER A 58 -16.41 4.84 -10.81
N THR A 59 -15.29 4.99 -11.53
CA THR A 59 -15.30 5.09 -13.01
C THR A 59 -15.40 3.73 -13.67
N THR A 60 -14.83 2.68 -13.09
CA THR A 60 -14.82 1.33 -13.67
C THR A 60 -16.09 0.54 -13.37
N PHE A 61 -16.50 0.44 -12.10
CA PHE A 61 -17.68 -0.30 -11.67
C PHE A 61 -18.92 0.59 -11.55
N GLY A 62 -18.76 1.85 -11.16
CA GLY A 62 -19.87 2.77 -10.95
C GLY A 62 -20.48 3.23 -12.27
N SER A 63 -19.79 4.11 -12.98
CA SER A 63 -20.27 4.76 -14.20
C SER A 63 -19.95 4.03 -15.51
N PHE A 64 -19.10 3.01 -15.48
CA PHE A 64 -18.57 2.32 -16.68
C PHE A 64 -17.83 3.24 -17.66
N SER A 65 -17.36 4.40 -17.20
CA SER A 65 -16.69 5.39 -18.05
C SER A 65 -15.25 5.01 -18.42
N THR A 66 -14.65 4.06 -17.69
CA THR A 66 -13.32 3.50 -17.97
C THR A 66 -13.36 1.97 -18.04
N PRO A 67 -12.49 1.32 -18.83
CA PRO A 67 -12.39 -0.14 -18.88
C PRO A 67 -11.85 -0.73 -17.57
N MET A 68 -12.04 -2.05 -17.35
CA MET A 68 -11.53 -2.76 -16.17
C MET A 68 -9.99 -2.69 -16.09
N SER A 69 -9.32 -2.64 -17.24
CA SER A 69 -7.86 -2.47 -17.31
C SER A 69 -7.35 -1.19 -16.63
N ASN A 70 -8.16 -0.13 -16.54
CA ASN A 70 -7.78 1.07 -15.78
C ASN A 70 -7.72 0.78 -14.27
N PHE A 71 -8.67 0.02 -13.75
CA PHE A 71 -8.62 -0.41 -12.34
C PHE A 71 -7.44 -1.35 -12.09
N ALA A 72 -7.19 -2.28 -13.00
CA ALA A 72 -6.03 -3.17 -12.94
C ALA A 72 -4.71 -2.38 -12.93
N ASN A 73 -4.56 -1.39 -13.81
CA ASN A 73 -3.38 -0.52 -13.85
C ASN A 73 -3.22 0.29 -12.55
N MET A 74 -4.33 0.78 -11.97
CA MET A 74 -4.29 1.46 -10.68
C MET A 74 -3.74 0.54 -9.58
N LEU A 75 -4.12 -0.72 -9.52
CA LEU A 75 -3.56 -1.68 -8.55
C LEU A 75 -2.06 -1.87 -8.75
N VAL A 76 -1.57 -1.89 -10.00
CA VAL A 76 -0.14 -2.05 -10.31
C VAL A 76 0.64 -0.84 -9.86
N TYR A 77 0.33 0.36 -10.39
CA TYR A 77 1.18 1.52 -10.09
C TYR A 77 1.10 1.94 -8.62
N THR A 78 -0.03 1.77 -7.94
CA THR A 78 -0.12 2.09 -6.52
C THR A 78 0.58 1.07 -5.62
N GLN A 79 0.78 -0.17 -6.08
CA GLN A 79 1.65 -1.14 -5.40
C GLN A 79 3.11 -0.69 -5.42
N GLU A 80 3.53 0.01 -6.47
CA GLU A 80 4.90 0.51 -6.65
C GLU A 80 5.12 1.88 -6.02
N ASP A 81 4.13 2.79 -6.13
CA ASP A 81 4.25 4.17 -5.64
C ASP A 81 4.12 4.29 -4.13
N TYR A 82 3.21 3.52 -3.51
CA TYR A 82 2.89 3.67 -2.10
C TYR A 82 3.91 2.97 -1.21
N ASP A 83 4.39 3.68 -0.18
CA ASP A 83 5.29 3.11 0.83
C ASP A 83 4.62 1.93 1.58
N HIS A 84 3.33 2.07 1.89
CA HIS A 84 2.54 1.06 2.60
C HIS A 84 1.21 0.79 1.87
N PRO A 85 1.20 0.15 0.70
CA PRO A 85 -0.02 -0.05 -0.09
C PRO A 85 -1.11 -0.84 0.65
N ASN A 86 -0.71 -1.75 1.55
CA ASN A 86 -1.64 -2.54 2.36
C ASN A 86 -2.24 -1.78 3.56
N GLN A 87 -1.76 -0.57 3.85
CA GLN A 87 -2.21 0.23 4.99
C GLN A 87 -3.02 1.46 4.57
N THR A 88 -3.17 1.74 3.27
CA THR A 88 -4.07 2.78 2.78
C THR A 88 -5.52 2.40 3.06
N VAL A 89 -6.36 3.39 3.38
CA VAL A 89 -7.77 3.15 3.73
C VAL A 89 -8.60 3.20 2.46
N THR A 90 -8.96 2.03 1.91
CA THR A 90 -9.72 1.88 0.67
C THR A 90 -11.21 1.92 0.91
N PHE A 91 -11.99 2.45 -0.04
CA PHE A 91 -13.44 2.58 0.05
C PHE A 91 -14.10 2.69 -1.32
N LEU A 92 -15.39 2.36 -1.41
CA LEU A 92 -16.23 2.62 -2.58
C LEU A 92 -16.96 3.96 -2.47
N ASP A 93 -17.36 4.33 -1.26
CA ASP A 93 -17.97 5.61 -0.90
C ASP A 93 -17.67 5.97 0.56
N ASN A 94 -17.91 7.22 0.92
CA ASN A 94 -17.85 7.72 2.28
C ASN A 94 -18.85 8.87 2.47
N HIS A 95 -18.75 9.62 3.57
CA HIS A 95 -19.67 10.71 3.90
C HIS A 95 -19.47 12.00 3.08
N ASP A 96 -18.39 12.12 2.32
CA ASP A 96 -18.03 13.31 1.55
C ASP A 96 -18.06 13.09 0.02
N VAL A 97 -18.50 11.90 -0.40
CA VAL A 97 -18.65 11.57 -1.82
C VAL A 97 -20.02 10.94 -2.10
N THR A 98 -20.42 10.97 -3.37
CA THR A 98 -21.64 10.29 -3.81
C THR A 98 -21.63 8.82 -3.43
N ARG A 99 -22.74 8.33 -2.83
CA ARG A 99 -22.93 6.90 -2.55
C ARG A 99 -22.73 6.05 -3.80
N PHE A 100 -22.00 4.97 -3.65
CA PHE A 100 -21.75 4.04 -4.75
C PHE A 100 -23.06 3.47 -5.32
N GLY A 101 -24.04 3.19 -4.47
CA GLY A 101 -25.39 2.73 -4.86
C GLY A 101 -26.21 3.74 -5.68
N TYR A 102 -25.87 5.02 -5.67
CA TYR A 102 -26.47 6.01 -6.57
C TYR A 102 -25.96 5.84 -8.00
N THR A 103 -24.67 5.63 -8.18
CA THR A 103 -24.03 5.47 -9.48
C THR A 103 -24.24 4.07 -10.05
N GLN A 104 -24.15 3.04 -9.20
CA GLN A 104 -24.29 1.64 -9.59
C GLN A 104 -25.59 1.03 -9.07
N ARG A 105 -26.59 0.87 -9.94
CA ARG A 105 -27.91 0.33 -9.62
C ARG A 105 -28.01 -1.20 -9.75
N SER A 106 -27.09 -1.83 -10.49
CA SER A 106 -27.05 -3.28 -10.58
C SER A 106 -26.43 -3.88 -9.33
N GLN A 107 -27.21 -4.60 -8.54
CA GLN A 107 -26.68 -5.30 -7.34
C GLN A 107 -25.58 -6.31 -7.68
N LYS A 108 -25.62 -6.94 -8.88
CA LYS A 108 -24.54 -7.84 -9.31
C LYS A 108 -23.21 -7.11 -9.40
N VAL A 109 -23.17 -5.96 -10.08
CA VAL A 109 -21.95 -5.15 -10.23
C VAL A 109 -21.54 -4.50 -8.91
N TYR A 110 -22.53 -4.08 -8.10
CA TYR A 110 -22.28 -3.56 -6.75
C TYR A 110 -21.54 -4.60 -5.89
N ASN A 111 -22.04 -5.84 -5.87
CA ASN A 111 -21.44 -6.93 -5.13
C ASN A 111 -20.06 -7.30 -5.68
N ALA A 112 -19.85 -7.25 -7.00
CA ALA A 112 -18.56 -7.46 -7.61
C ALA A 112 -17.54 -6.39 -7.18
N ALA A 113 -17.92 -5.10 -7.17
CA ALA A 113 -17.08 -4.01 -6.67
C ALA A 113 -16.77 -4.16 -5.17
N LEU A 114 -17.76 -4.56 -4.37
CA LEU A 114 -17.58 -4.82 -2.94
C LEU A 114 -16.63 -5.99 -2.69
N ALA A 115 -16.73 -7.07 -3.48
CA ALA A 115 -15.79 -8.19 -3.41
C ALA A 115 -14.36 -7.74 -3.74
N VAL A 116 -14.19 -6.92 -4.77
CA VAL A 116 -12.87 -6.35 -5.13
C VAL A 116 -12.33 -5.46 -4.01
N LEU A 117 -13.14 -4.59 -3.39
CA LEU A 117 -12.74 -3.79 -2.24
C LEU A 117 -12.21 -4.67 -1.09
N LEU A 118 -12.93 -5.73 -0.77
CA LEU A 118 -12.62 -6.59 0.38
C LEU A 118 -11.43 -7.55 0.14
N THR A 119 -11.07 -7.79 -1.12
CA THR A 119 -9.98 -8.71 -1.49
C THR A 119 -8.73 -8.01 -2.03
N SER A 120 -8.81 -6.73 -2.37
CA SER A 120 -7.67 -5.93 -2.81
C SER A 120 -6.75 -5.53 -1.64
N ARG A 121 -5.61 -4.90 -2.00
CA ARG A 121 -4.75 -4.22 -1.04
C ARG A 121 -5.48 -3.14 -0.24
N GLY A 122 -4.89 -2.68 0.85
CA GLY A 122 -5.41 -1.62 1.70
C GLY A 122 -6.32 -2.15 2.83
N ILE A 123 -6.79 -1.24 3.66
CA ILE A 123 -7.73 -1.48 4.76
C ILE A 123 -9.14 -1.10 4.25
N PRO A 124 -9.99 -2.07 3.90
CA PRO A 124 -11.30 -1.78 3.33
C PRO A 124 -12.22 -1.14 4.36
N THR A 125 -12.76 0.01 4.02
CA THR A 125 -13.73 0.73 4.84
C THR A 125 -15.11 0.64 4.22
N ILE A 126 -16.07 0.20 5.02
CA ILE A 126 -17.46 0.08 4.64
C ILE A 126 -18.25 1.23 5.28
N TYR A 127 -18.79 2.12 4.44
CA TYR A 127 -19.67 3.16 4.94
C TYR A 127 -21.03 2.56 5.32
N TYR A 128 -21.61 2.99 6.44
CA TYR A 128 -22.86 2.43 6.96
C TYR A 128 -23.98 2.43 5.90
N GLY A 129 -24.77 1.36 5.84
CA GLY A 129 -25.83 1.18 4.86
C GLY A 129 -25.38 0.58 3.52
N THR A 130 -24.07 0.41 3.28
CA THR A 130 -23.52 -0.32 2.13
C THR A 130 -24.05 -1.75 2.11
N GLU A 131 -24.11 -2.40 3.27
CA GLU A 131 -24.64 -3.75 3.48
C GLU A 131 -26.15 -3.85 3.22
N GLN A 132 -26.85 -2.72 3.16
CA GLN A 132 -28.29 -2.60 2.88
C GLN A 132 -28.59 -2.05 1.49
N TYR A 133 -27.56 -1.84 0.65
CA TYR A 133 -27.68 -1.21 -0.68
C TYR A 133 -28.35 0.17 -0.64
N VAL A 134 -27.96 1.02 0.30
CA VAL A 134 -28.51 2.37 0.40
C VAL A 134 -28.37 3.13 -0.92
N ILE A 135 -29.48 3.65 -1.41
CA ILE A 135 -29.57 4.47 -2.61
C ILE A 135 -30.11 5.84 -2.20
N PRO A 136 -29.28 6.91 -2.22
CA PRO A 136 -29.75 8.25 -1.88
C PRO A 136 -30.69 8.80 -2.95
N GLY A 137 -31.43 9.87 -2.59
CA GLY A 137 -32.37 10.54 -3.50
C GLY A 137 -31.69 11.30 -4.64
N ASP A 138 -30.45 11.76 -4.42
CA ASP A 138 -29.65 12.47 -5.42
C ASP A 138 -28.14 12.15 -5.27
N ALA A 139 -27.31 12.77 -6.10
CA ALA A 139 -25.87 12.53 -6.15
C ALA A 139 -25.07 13.26 -5.06
N SER A 140 -25.71 14.09 -4.22
CA SER A 140 -24.99 14.82 -3.19
C SER A 140 -24.50 13.90 -2.06
N ASP A 141 -23.40 14.27 -1.43
CA ASP A 141 -22.91 13.60 -0.22
C ASP A 141 -23.92 13.69 0.92
N VAL A 142 -24.60 14.85 1.06
CA VAL A 142 -25.64 15.08 2.09
C VAL A 142 -26.80 14.09 1.94
N ALA A 143 -27.28 13.82 0.72
CA ALA A 143 -28.31 12.82 0.47
C ALA A 143 -27.84 11.39 0.81
N GLY A 144 -26.51 11.15 0.77
CA GLY A 144 -25.90 9.88 1.17
C GLY A 144 -25.88 9.63 2.68
N ARG A 145 -26.12 10.65 3.52
CA ARG A 145 -26.10 10.57 5.00
C ARG A 145 -27.49 10.21 5.53
N VAL A 146 -27.99 9.04 5.14
CA VAL A 146 -29.37 8.61 5.42
C VAL A 146 -29.58 8.17 6.87
N TYR A 147 -30.81 8.21 7.34
CA TYR A 147 -31.20 7.65 8.63
C TYR A 147 -31.65 6.19 8.45
N MET A 148 -30.76 5.24 8.80
CA MET A 148 -30.95 3.82 8.51
C MET A 148 -32.30 3.21 8.93
N PRO A 149 -32.86 3.48 10.13
CA PRO A 149 -34.12 2.90 10.54
C PRO A 149 -35.30 3.20 9.60
N THR A 150 -35.28 4.35 8.93
CA THR A 150 -36.37 4.74 8.02
C THR A 150 -36.08 4.42 6.57
N GLU A 151 -34.80 4.39 6.16
CA GLU A 151 -34.41 4.33 4.76
C GLU A 151 -34.11 2.90 4.28
N CYS A 152 -33.59 2.01 5.13
CA CYS A 152 -33.13 0.69 4.67
C CYS A 152 -33.22 -0.45 5.69
N GLY A 153 -33.39 -0.16 6.98
CA GLY A 153 -33.43 -1.20 8.01
C GLY A 153 -32.06 -1.81 8.33
N PHE A 154 -32.06 -3.03 8.91
CA PHE A 154 -30.89 -3.74 9.42
C PHE A 154 -30.93 -5.23 9.06
N SER A 155 -31.15 -5.58 7.78
CA SER A 155 -31.16 -6.97 7.34
C SER A 155 -29.78 -7.58 7.38
N THR A 156 -29.65 -8.76 7.97
CA THR A 156 -28.44 -9.58 7.94
C THR A 156 -28.42 -10.61 6.79
N THR A 157 -29.45 -10.60 5.94
CA THR A 157 -29.64 -11.59 4.87
C THR A 157 -29.41 -11.03 3.47
N THR A 158 -29.06 -9.75 3.35
CA THR A 158 -28.66 -9.19 2.05
C THR A 158 -27.37 -9.85 1.55
N THR A 159 -27.22 -10.00 0.24
CA THR A 159 -25.98 -10.54 -0.34
C THR A 159 -24.76 -9.68 0.05
N ALA A 160 -24.90 -8.35 0.09
CA ALA A 160 -23.82 -7.46 0.52
C ALA A 160 -23.40 -7.70 1.97
N TYR A 161 -24.35 -7.87 2.91
CA TYR A 161 -24.03 -8.19 4.31
C TYR A 161 -23.28 -9.51 4.42
N GLN A 162 -23.75 -10.56 3.77
CA GLN A 162 -23.12 -11.88 3.79
C GLN A 162 -21.72 -11.84 3.13
N LEU A 163 -21.59 -11.12 2.04
CA LEU A 163 -20.33 -10.93 1.34
C LEU A 163 -19.28 -10.23 2.23
N ILE A 164 -19.67 -9.14 2.92
CA ILE A 164 -18.80 -8.43 3.87
C ILE A 164 -18.36 -9.39 4.98
N ALA A 165 -19.29 -10.16 5.57
CA ALA A 165 -18.96 -11.10 6.63
C ALA A 165 -17.97 -12.17 6.15
N THR A 166 -18.23 -12.80 4.99
CA THR A 166 -17.43 -13.88 4.42
C THR A 166 -16.01 -13.40 4.04
N LEU A 167 -15.92 -12.31 3.28
CA LEU A 167 -14.61 -11.81 2.85
C LEU A 167 -13.80 -11.13 3.96
N SER A 168 -14.46 -10.57 4.97
CA SER A 168 -13.78 -10.12 6.19
C SER A 168 -13.22 -11.29 6.99
N ALA A 169 -13.87 -12.45 6.97
CA ALA A 169 -13.32 -13.66 7.57
C ALA A 169 -12.09 -14.16 6.80
N LEU A 170 -12.16 -14.21 5.46
CA LEU A 170 -11.01 -14.54 4.62
C LEU A 170 -9.82 -13.61 4.89
N ARG A 171 -10.07 -12.30 4.98
CA ARG A 171 -9.02 -11.30 5.25
C ARG A 171 -8.33 -11.50 6.60
N ARG A 172 -9.04 -12.02 7.60
CA ARG A 172 -8.46 -12.34 8.91
C ARG A 172 -7.72 -13.66 8.97
N SER A 173 -8.04 -14.58 8.06
CA SER A 173 -7.46 -15.94 8.08
C SER A 173 -6.36 -16.15 7.05
N ASN A 174 -6.28 -15.36 5.98
CA ASN A 174 -5.30 -15.51 4.92
C ASN A 174 -4.45 -14.25 4.77
N ASP A 175 -3.18 -14.35 5.10
CA ASP A 175 -2.24 -13.22 5.14
C ASP A 175 -1.93 -12.65 3.75
N ALA A 176 -2.17 -13.40 2.68
CA ALA A 176 -2.06 -12.89 1.31
C ALA A 176 -2.98 -11.68 1.07
N ILE A 177 -4.21 -11.69 1.64
CA ILE A 177 -5.13 -10.56 1.53
C ILE A 177 -4.65 -9.36 2.36
N ALA A 178 -4.14 -9.60 3.57
CA ALA A 178 -3.77 -8.54 4.50
C ALA A 178 -2.41 -7.89 4.13
N TYR A 179 -1.41 -8.70 3.80
CA TYR A 179 -0.01 -8.25 3.66
C TYR A 179 0.59 -8.54 2.29
N GLY A 180 -0.10 -9.30 1.43
CA GLY A 180 0.44 -9.75 0.15
C GLY A 180 0.68 -8.61 -0.85
N THR A 181 1.53 -8.90 -1.81
CA THR A 181 1.67 -8.10 -3.03
C THR A 181 0.55 -8.42 -4.01
N THR A 182 0.22 -7.46 -4.87
CA THR A 182 -0.79 -7.62 -5.91
C THR A 182 -0.13 -7.89 -7.26
N THR A 183 -0.54 -8.96 -7.94
CA THR A 183 -0.15 -9.21 -9.33
C THR A 183 -1.41 -9.29 -10.18
N VAL A 184 -1.53 -8.45 -11.19
CA VAL A 184 -2.60 -8.56 -12.19
C VAL A 184 -2.22 -9.68 -13.16
N ARG A 185 -3.05 -10.73 -13.22
CA ARG A 185 -2.82 -11.92 -14.07
C ARG A 185 -3.49 -11.80 -15.44
N TYR A 186 -4.61 -11.08 -15.50
CA TYR A 186 -5.33 -10.77 -16.74
C TYR A 186 -6.21 -9.55 -16.56
N SER A 187 -6.37 -8.72 -17.58
CA SER A 187 -7.40 -7.70 -17.63
C SER A 187 -7.74 -7.33 -19.08
N ASP A 188 -9.01 -6.99 -19.30
CA ASP A 188 -9.52 -6.39 -20.53
C ASP A 188 -10.52 -5.28 -20.19
N ASP A 189 -11.46 -4.99 -21.08
CA ASP A 189 -12.48 -3.95 -20.85
C ASP A 189 -13.46 -4.30 -19.73
N ASN A 190 -13.72 -5.58 -19.48
CA ASN A 190 -14.82 -6.05 -18.65
C ASN A 190 -14.41 -6.95 -17.48
N VAL A 191 -13.31 -7.65 -17.62
CA VAL A 191 -12.86 -8.63 -16.64
C VAL A 191 -11.46 -8.32 -16.15
N MET A 192 -11.21 -8.73 -14.92
CA MET A 192 -9.87 -8.67 -14.31
C MET A 192 -9.66 -9.94 -13.50
N VAL A 193 -8.43 -10.47 -13.56
CA VAL A 193 -7.93 -11.46 -12.61
C VAL A 193 -6.71 -10.91 -11.93
N PHE A 194 -6.73 -10.83 -10.62
CA PHE A 194 -5.58 -10.45 -9.82
C PHE A 194 -5.30 -11.50 -8.76
N GLU A 195 -4.06 -11.57 -8.37
CA GLU A 195 -3.55 -12.47 -7.34
C GLU A 195 -2.94 -11.66 -6.22
N ARG A 196 -3.24 -12.06 -5.00
CA ARG A 196 -2.58 -11.59 -3.79
C ARG A 196 -1.69 -12.70 -3.28
N GLN A 197 -0.43 -12.40 -2.97
CA GLN A 197 0.50 -13.39 -2.44
C GLN A 197 1.32 -12.83 -1.28
N PHE A 198 1.35 -13.58 -0.19
CA PHE A 198 2.25 -13.37 0.93
C PHE A 198 2.94 -14.69 1.25
N TYR A 199 4.20 -14.81 0.84
CA TYR A 199 4.97 -16.06 0.89
C TYR A 199 4.19 -17.23 0.27
N ASP A 200 3.81 -18.23 1.07
CA ASP A 200 3.11 -19.43 0.60
C ASP A 200 1.58 -19.23 0.54
N ASP A 201 1.05 -18.19 1.15
CA ASP A 201 -0.36 -17.86 1.08
C ASP A 201 -0.70 -17.17 -0.24
N VAL A 202 -1.73 -17.64 -0.91
CA VAL A 202 -2.14 -17.12 -2.22
C VAL A 202 -3.66 -17.01 -2.29
N VAL A 203 -4.15 -15.87 -2.79
CA VAL A 203 -5.57 -15.68 -3.14
C VAL A 203 -5.66 -15.13 -4.55
N VAL A 204 -6.42 -15.81 -5.41
CA VAL A 204 -6.72 -15.38 -6.78
C VAL A 204 -8.18 -14.94 -6.85
N VAL A 205 -8.41 -13.76 -7.41
CA VAL A 205 -9.74 -13.19 -7.58
C VAL A 205 -9.97 -12.90 -9.05
N ALA A 206 -11.02 -13.48 -9.63
CA ALA A 206 -11.51 -13.16 -10.97
C ALA A 206 -12.84 -12.43 -10.86
N VAL A 207 -13.01 -11.35 -11.62
CA VAL A 207 -14.21 -10.51 -11.57
C VAL A 207 -14.66 -10.09 -12.96
N ASN A 208 -15.97 -10.16 -13.21
CA ASN A 208 -16.62 -9.63 -14.40
C ASN A 208 -17.58 -8.50 -14.00
N ARG A 209 -17.33 -7.28 -14.47
CA ARG A 209 -18.18 -6.12 -14.17
C ARG A 209 -19.43 -6.02 -15.02
N GLN A 210 -19.53 -6.78 -16.13
CA GLN A 210 -20.74 -6.76 -16.95
C GLN A 210 -21.90 -7.40 -16.19
N PRO A 211 -23.08 -6.77 -16.10
CA PRO A 211 -24.16 -7.32 -15.26
C PRO A 211 -24.79 -8.60 -15.82
N ASP A 212 -24.84 -8.74 -17.16
CA ASP A 212 -25.64 -9.79 -17.81
C ASP A 212 -24.89 -10.57 -18.89
N SER A 213 -23.62 -10.21 -19.17
CA SER A 213 -22.81 -10.88 -20.19
C SER A 213 -21.67 -11.67 -19.57
N ALA A 214 -21.62 -12.95 -19.87
CA ALA A 214 -20.50 -13.80 -19.50
C ALA A 214 -19.26 -13.47 -20.35
N SER A 215 -18.08 -13.68 -19.79
CA SER A 215 -16.79 -13.47 -20.46
C SER A 215 -15.94 -14.73 -20.34
N VAL A 216 -15.14 -15.01 -21.37
CA VAL A 216 -14.16 -16.11 -21.36
C VAL A 216 -12.81 -15.53 -20.97
N ILE A 217 -12.23 -16.05 -19.88
CA ILE A 217 -10.88 -15.72 -19.44
C ILE A 217 -9.93 -16.78 -20.01
N PRO A 218 -8.83 -16.41 -20.68
CA PRO A 218 -7.86 -17.36 -21.18
C PRO A 218 -7.17 -18.11 -20.02
N ALA A 219 -6.38 -19.14 -20.32
CA ALA A 219 -5.54 -19.76 -19.31
C ALA A 219 -4.54 -18.76 -18.75
N ILE A 220 -4.40 -18.71 -17.42
CA ILE A 220 -3.56 -17.71 -16.71
C ILE A 220 -2.56 -18.38 -15.78
N GLN A 221 -1.38 -17.78 -15.66
CA GLN A 221 -0.38 -18.18 -14.67
C GLN A 221 -0.83 -17.79 -13.26
N THR A 222 -0.49 -18.64 -12.29
CA THR A 222 -0.78 -18.41 -10.87
C THR A 222 0.31 -19.01 -9.99
N ASN A 223 0.43 -18.50 -8.77
CA ASN A 223 1.26 -19.09 -7.72
C ASN A 223 0.45 -20.03 -6.79
N LEU A 224 -0.83 -20.25 -7.06
CA LEU A 224 -1.58 -21.31 -6.38
C LEU A 224 -0.90 -22.66 -6.63
N PRO A 225 -0.63 -23.46 -5.60
CA PRO A 225 -0.11 -24.83 -5.77
C PRO A 225 -0.99 -25.68 -6.68
N THR A 226 -0.41 -26.73 -7.27
CA THR A 226 -1.18 -27.71 -8.03
C THR A 226 -2.26 -28.35 -7.14
N GLY A 227 -3.53 -28.28 -7.57
CA GLY A 227 -4.65 -28.77 -6.77
C GLY A 227 -6.01 -28.35 -7.31
N GLN A 228 -7.05 -28.75 -6.58
CA GLN A 228 -8.43 -28.34 -6.84
C GLN A 228 -8.82 -27.24 -5.86
N TYR A 229 -9.47 -26.19 -6.34
CA TYR A 229 -9.89 -25.03 -5.55
C TYR A 229 -11.37 -24.78 -5.75
N SER A 230 -12.14 -24.91 -4.69
CA SER A 230 -13.53 -24.45 -4.65
C SER A 230 -13.57 -22.92 -4.65
N ASP A 231 -14.66 -22.34 -5.16
CA ASP A 231 -14.92 -20.92 -4.95
C ASP A 231 -15.19 -20.65 -3.47
N TYR A 232 -14.45 -19.71 -2.88
CA TYR A 232 -14.57 -19.37 -1.44
C TYR A 232 -15.94 -18.76 -1.11
N LEU A 233 -16.60 -18.15 -2.10
CA LEU A 233 -17.94 -17.58 -1.97
C LEU A 233 -19.06 -18.60 -2.18
N ASP A 234 -18.71 -19.89 -2.35
CA ASP A 234 -19.66 -21.00 -2.56
C ASP A 234 -20.70 -20.72 -3.65
N GLY A 235 -20.26 -20.08 -4.73
CA GLY A 235 -21.09 -19.72 -5.88
C GLY A 235 -22.07 -18.56 -5.63
N SER A 236 -22.07 -17.90 -4.47
CA SER A 236 -23.01 -16.82 -4.15
C SER A 236 -22.91 -15.62 -5.10
N LEU A 237 -21.76 -15.41 -5.75
CA LEU A 237 -21.55 -14.46 -6.84
C LEU A 237 -21.22 -15.18 -8.15
N PHE A 238 -21.90 -16.30 -8.44
CA PHE A 238 -21.74 -17.09 -9.65
C PHE A 238 -20.31 -17.61 -9.90
N GLY A 239 -19.49 -17.69 -8.84
CA GLY A 239 -18.16 -18.25 -8.88
C GLY A 239 -18.16 -19.75 -9.10
N THR A 240 -17.09 -20.29 -9.65
CA THR A 240 -16.92 -21.71 -9.96
C THR A 240 -15.59 -22.24 -9.40
N ALA A 241 -15.52 -23.55 -9.17
CA ALA A 241 -14.28 -24.21 -8.83
C ALA A 241 -13.29 -24.20 -10.02
N THR A 242 -12.01 -24.32 -9.72
CA THR A 242 -10.94 -24.50 -10.72
C THR A 242 -9.97 -25.59 -10.33
N THR A 243 -9.15 -26.03 -11.29
CA THR A 243 -8.02 -26.95 -11.04
C THR A 243 -6.74 -26.31 -11.55
N VAL A 244 -5.74 -26.20 -10.69
CA VAL A 244 -4.41 -25.70 -11.05
C VAL A 244 -3.48 -26.86 -11.36
N GLN A 245 -2.82 -26.79 -12.51
CA GLN A 245 -1.77 -27.72 -12.90
C GLN A 245 -0.59 -26.94 -13.51
N ASN A 246 0.63 -27.24 -13.10
CA ASN A 246 1.84 -26.59 -13.59
C ASN A 246 1.77 -25.05 -13.50
N ASN A 247 1.28 -24.52 -12.39
CA ASN A 247 1.08 -23.07 -12.14
C ASN A 247 0.13 -22.41 -13.15
N LEU A 248 -0.82 -23.14 -13.70
CA LEU A 248 -1.76 -22.64 -14.68
C LEU A 248 -3.20 -22.93 -14.24
N ILE A 249 -4.03 -21.91 -14.21
CA ILE A 249 -5.48 -22.01 -14.20
C ILE A 249 -5.93 -22.13 -15.66
N PRO A 250 -6.69 -23.18 -16.04
CA PRO A 250 -7.15 -23.33 -17.42
C PRO A 250 -8.14 -22.22 -17.80
N SER A 251 -8.39 -22.05 -19.09
CA SER A 251 -9.44 -21.12 -19.56
C SER A 251 -10.79 -21.47 -18.94
N PHE A 252 -11.51 -20.44 -18.49
CA PHE A 252 -12.82 -20.60 -17.87
C PHE A 252 -13.76 -19.45 -18.26
N THR A 253 -15.07 -19.68 -18.06
CA THR A 253 -16.09 -18.66 -18.29
C THR A 253 -16.56 -18.10 -16.95
N ILE A 254 -16.60 -16.76 -16.84
CA ILE A 254 -17.16 -16.05 -15.69
C ILE A 254 -18.46 -15.36 -16.09
N SER A 255 -19.53 -15.63 -15.34
CA SER A 255 -20.85 -15.05 -15.57
C SER A 255 -20.86 -13.52 -15.41
N GLY A 256 -21.91 -12.87 -15.91
CA GLY A 256 -22.11 -11.43 -15.69
C GLY A 256 -22.29 -11.09 -14.22
N GLY A 257 -21.52 -10.11 -13.71
CA GLY A 257 -21.43 -9.77 -12.29
C GLY A 257 -20.78 -10.86 -11.44
N GLY A 258 -20.16 -11.87 -12.09
CA GLY A 258 -19.53 -13.00 -11.43
C GLY A 258 -18.23 -12.62 -10.73
N VAL A 259 -17.96 -13.29 -9.61
CA VAL A 259 -16.69 -13.25 -8.88
C VAL A 259 -16.31 -14.66 -8.48
N CYS A 260 -15.08 -15.05 -8.79
CA CYS A 260 -14.47 -16.27 -8.26
C CYS A 260 -13.36 -15.88 -7.29
N VAL A 261 -13.30 -16.53 -6.14
CA VAL A 261 -12.24 -16.38 -5.15
C VAL A 261 -11.66 -17.74 -4.84
N TRP A 262 -10.42 -17.97 -5.27
CA TRP A 262 -9.69 -19.20 -4.97
C TRP A 262 -8.54 -18.89 -4.03
N GLN A 263 -8.41 -19.68 -2.99
CA GLN A 263 -7.41 -19.42 -1.96
C GLN A 263 -6.62 -20.68 -1.59
N TYR A 264 -5.37 -20.46 -1.31
CA TYR A 264 -4.49 -21.38 -0.62
C TYR A 264 -3.93 -20.69 0.61
N GLN A 265 -3.94 -21.40 1.72
CA GLN A 265 -3.31 -20.99 2.96
C GLN A 265 -2.39 -22.12 3.39
N ALA A 266 -1.17 -21.79 3.76
CA ALA A 266 -0.24 -22.75 4.34
C ALA A 266 -0.83 -23.35 5.63
N SER A 267 -0.69 -24.67 5.82
CA SER A 267 -1.35 -25.38 6.90
C SER A 267 -0.76 -25.09 8.29
N GLU A 268 0.44 -24.54 8.33
CA GLU A 268 1.16 -24.21 9.57
C GLU A 268 1.77 -22.82 9.50
N ALA A 269 1.77 -22.13 10.64
CA ALA A 269 2.50 -20.88 10.77
C ALA A 269 3.99 -21.09 10.45
N PRO A 270 4.65 -20.18 9.74
CA PRO A 270 6.03 -20.35 9.33
C PRO A 270 6.95 -20.52 10.54
N SER A 271 7.85 -21.50 10.46
CA SER A 271 8.89 -21.70 11.47
C SER A 271 9.87 -20.51 11.51
N THR A 272 10.07 -19.87 10.38
CA THR A 272 10.82 -18.63 10.23
C THR A 272 9.84 -17.46 10.22
N PRO A 273 9.99 -16.46 11.12
CA PRO A 273 9.12 -15.27 11.11
C PRO A 273 9.18 -14.56 9.75
N GLN A 274 8.07 -13.96 9.35
CA GLN A 274 7.94 -13.27 8.07
C GLN A 274 7.37 -11.86 8.31
N ILE A 275 8.10 -10.81 7.94
CA ILE A 275 7.61 -9.44 8.05
C ILE A 275 6.90 -9.06 6.75
N GLY A 276 5.64 -8.64 6.87
CA GLY A 276 4.83 -8.14 5.77
C GLY A 276 4.87 -6.62 5.65
N ASP A 277 4.88 -5.91 6.80
CA ASP A 277 4.89 -4.45 6.82
C ASP A 277 5.45 -3.90 8.13
N VAL A 278 5.95 -2.66 8.09
CA VAL A 278 6.48 -1.92 9.25
C VAL A 278 5.96 -0.50 9.25
N ILE A 279 5.28 -0.08 10.32
CA ILE A 279 4.70 1.25 10.45
C ILE A 279 5.20 1.94 11.74
N SER A 280 5.82 3.08 11.64
CA SER A 280 6.34 3.78 10.46
C SER A 280 7.69 3.21 10.04
N THR A 281 8.20 3.57 8.85
CA THR A 281 9.54 3.22 8.39
C THR A 281 10.60 4.27 8.74
N THR A 282 10.23 5.33 9.47
CA THR A 282 11.12 6.40 9.92
C THR A 282 10.80 6.83 11.34
N GLY A 283 11.82 7.02 12.16
CA GLY A 283 11.66 7.54 13.53
C GLY A 283 12.96 7.60 14.30
N ARG A 284 12.87 8.09 15.53
CA ARG A 284 14.01 8.28 16.47
C ARG A 284 14.04 7.15 17.49
N PRO A 285 15.20 6.92 18.17
CA PRO A 285 15.21 6.12 19.39
C PRO A 285 14.11 6.54 20.35
N GLY A 286 13.44 5.55 20.94
CA GLY A 286 12.27 5.75 21.81
C GLY A 286 10.91 5.79 21.09
N ASN A 287 10.86 5.97 19.75
CA ASN A 287 9.60 5.90 19.01
C ASN A 287 9.05 4.48 18.97
N THR A 288 7.74 4.36 18.94
CA THR A 288 7.04 3.08 18.76
C THR A 288 6.98 2.70 17.29
N VAL A 289 7.24 1.43 16.98
CA VAL A 289 7.11 0.85 15.64
C VAL A 289 6.18 -0.36 15.70
N HIS A 290 5.31 -0.47 14.71
CA HIS A 290 4.42 -1.61 14.53
C HIS A 290 4.94 -2.49 13.40
N ILE A 291 5.16 -3.77 13.68
CA ILE A 291 5.62 -4.76 12.71
C ILE A 291 4.49 -5.74 12.49
N TYR A 292 4.06 -5.90 11.25
CA TYR A 292 3.00 -6.81 10.83
C TYR A 292 3.59 -7.95 10.02
N GLY A 293 3.01 -9.14 10.14
CA GLY A 293 3.50 -10.32 9.43
C GLY A 293 2.98 -11.62 10.03
N ASP A 294 3.74 -12.69 9.92
CA ASP A 294 3.37 -13.99 10.43
C ASP A 294 4.53 -14.70 11.17
N GLY A 295 4.21 -15.75 11.94
CA GLY A 295 5.18 -16.54 12.67
C GLY A 295 5.70 -15.90 13.95
N PHE A 296 5.06 -14.85 14.45
CA PHE A 296 5.50 -14.09 15.64
C PHE A 296 5.12 -14.72 16.98
N SER A 297 4.53 -15.91 16.96
CA SER A 297 4.19 -16.63 18.21
C SER A 297 5.42 -17.18 18.92
N GLY A 298 5.41 -17.19 20.26
CA GLY A 298 6.48 -17.72 21.10
C GLY A 298 7.55 -16.70 21.48
N ASN A 299 8.75 -17.16 21.76
CA ASN A 299 9.84 -16.29 22.19
C ASN A 299 10.52 -15.64 20.98
N ILE A 300 10.24 -14.38 20.76
CA ILE A 300 10.79 -13.58 19.65
C ILE A 300 11.63 -12.42 20.17
N SER A 301 12.53 -11.94 19.32
CA SER A 301 13.28 -10.69 19.51
C SER A 301 13.33 -9.89 18.22
N VAL A 302 13.32 -8.57 18.34
CA VAL A 302 13.35 -7.63 17.23
C VAL A 302 14.72 -6.94 17.26
N TYR A 303 15.29 -6.74 16.06
CA TYR A 303 16.57 -6.05 15.89
C TYR A 303 16.46 -4.95 14.86
N PHE A 304 17.12 -3.84 15.14
CA PHE A 304 17.45 -2.76 14.20
C PHE A 304 18.93 -2.86 13.89
N GLY A 305 19.27 -3.37 12.72
CA GLY A 305 20.64 -3.78 12.42
C GLY A 305 21.10 -4.87 13.40
N THR A 306 22.08 -4.53 14.25
CA THR A 306 22.58 -5.43 15.31
C THR A 306 22.03 -5.11 16.70
N THR A 307 21.29 -4.00 16.86
CA THR A 307 20.80 -3.51 18.16
C THR A 307 19.42 -4.10 18.47
N ALA A 308 19.30 -4.76 19.62
CA ALA A 308 18.03 -5.35 20.05
C ALA A 308 17.03 -4.27 20.48
N ALA A 309 15.80 -4.40 20.03
CA ALA A 309 14.69 -3.53 20.41
C ALA A 309 13.92 -4.07 21.62
N THR A 310 13.28 -3.18 22.38
CA THR A 310 12.33 -3.56 23.40
C THR A 310 11.01 -3.92 22.75
N VAL A 311 10.56 -5.17 22.90
CA VAL A 311 9.23 -5.62 22.48
C VAL A 311 8.23 -5.28 23.58
N GLN A 312 7.23 -4.44 23.24
CA GLN A 312 6.19 -4.00 24.16
C GLN A 312 5.03 -5.01 24.20
N SER A 313 4.65 -5.55 23.04
CA SER A 313 3.62 -6.58 22.91
C SER A 313 3.80 -7.37 21.62
N THR A 314 3.25 -8.60 21.61
CA THR A 314 3.24 -9.47 20.44
C THR A 314 1.95 -10.27 20.37
N THR A 315 1.48 -10.51 19.15
CA THR A 315 0.46 -11.48 18.76
C THR A 315 1.05 -12.39 17.68
N ALA A 316 0.28 -13.33 17.13
CA ALA A 316 0.76 -14.20 16.06
C ALA A 316 1.20 -13.40 14.80
N ASN A 317 0.58 -12.25 14.55
CA ASN A 317 0.76 -11.47 13.32
C ASN A 317 1.11 -10.00 13.54
N LYS A 318 1.37 -9.56 14.78
CA LYS A 318 1.76 -8.19 15.09
C LYS A 318 2.74 -8.12 16.24
N ILE A 319 3.77 -7.30 16.09
CA ILE A 319 4.69 -6.90 17.15
C ILE A 319 4.61 -5.38 17.31
N VAL A 320 4.62 -4.92 18.57
CA VAL A 320 4.84 -3.52 18.92
C VAL A 320 6.20 -3.45 19.61
N ALA A 321 7.11 -2.67 19.05
CA ALA A 321 8.46 -2.53 19.56
C ALA A 321 8.86 -1.06 19.67
N THR A 322 9.90 -0.78 20.45
CA THR A 322 10.49 0.55 20.57
C THR A 322 11.80 0.60 19.79
N VAL A 323 11.98 1.62 18.97
CA VAL A 323 13.29 1.89 18.32
C VAL A 323 14.36 2.00 19.41
N PRO A 324 15.41 1.15 19.38
CA PRO A 324 16.33 1.06 20.50
C PRO A 324 17.24 2.29 20.63
N GLU A 325 17.60 2.62 21.85
CA GLU A 325 18.68 3.56 22.13
C GLU A 325 20.01 2.99 21.65
N GLY A 326 20.88 3.86 21.14
CA GLY A 326 22.23 3.47 20.67
C GLY A 326 22.25 2.73 19.32
N VAL A 327 21.10 2.61 18.63
CA VAL A 327 21.10 2.18 17.23
C VAL A 327 21.76 3.24 16.34
N ASN A 328 22.50 2.81 15.33
CA ASN A 328 23.11 3.75 14.38
C ASN A 328 22.03 4.50 13.60
N ALA A 329 22.26 5.79 13.35
CA ALA A 329 21.42 6.59 12.47
C ALA A 329 21.50 6.09 11.01
N GLY A 330 20.49 6.43 10.22
CA GLY A 330 20.35 6.01 8.83
C GLY A 330 19.55 4.73 8.67
N LEU A 331 19.61 4.12 7.48
CA LEU A 331 18.86 2.92 7.15
C LEU A 331 19.37 1.71 7.94
N GLN A 332 18.49 1.14 8.75
CA GLN A 332 18.75 -0.05 9.55
C GLN A 332 17.77 -1.16 9.17
N PRO A 333 18.23 -2.39 8.86
CA PRO A 333 17.33 -3.50 8.62
C PRO A 333 16.62 -3.88 9.92
N ILE A 334 15.30 -3.88 9.92
CA ILE A 334 14.50 -4.50 10.97
C ILE A 334 14.38 -5.99 10.66
N THR A 335 14.70 -6.83 11.64
CA THR A 335 14.52 -8.28 11.57
C THR A 335 13.88 -8.80 12.84
N VAL A 336 13.08 -9.85 12.69
CA VAL A 336 12.47 -10.63 13.80
C VAL A 336 13.20 -11.96 13.90
N ARG A 337 13.60 -12.37 15.11
CA ARG A 337 14.26 -13.66 15.37
C ARG A 337 13.41 -14.52 16.28
N LYS A 338 13.36 -15.80 15.93
CA LYS A 338 12.70 -16.86 16.71
C LYS A 338 13.66 -18.03 16.84
N GLY A 339 14.31 -18.16 18.00
CA GLY A 339 15.43 -19.09 18.15
C GLY A 339 16.58 -18.74 17.21
N THR A 340 16.94 -19.66 16.31
CA THR A 340 17.98 -19.46 15.29
C THR A 340 17.44 -18.90 13.96
N ALA A 341 16.12 -18.91 13.76
CA ALA A 341 15.49 -18.42 12.55
C ALA A 341 15.41 -16.89 12.56
N THR A 342 15.70 -16.28 11.43
CA THR A 342 15.63 -14.81 11.22
C THR A 342 14.73 -14.52 10.03
N SER A 343 13.84 -13.53 10.18
CA SER A 343 12.93 -13.08 9.12
C SER A 343 13.66 -12.43 7.93
N ASN A 344 12.90 -12.12 6.88
CA ASN A 344 13.26 -11.09 5.93
C ASN A 344 13.51 -9.75 6.66
N ALA A 345 14.18 -8.82 5.99
CA ALA A 345 14.42 -7.48 6.49
C ALA A 345 13.53 -6.45 5.79
N ILE A 346 12.99 -5.51 6.57
CA ILE A 346 12.44 -4.25 6.07
C ILE A 346 13.31 -3.12 6.63
N TYR A 347 13.65 -2.16 5.78
CA TYR A 347 14.53 -1.07 6.19
C TYR A 347 13.78 0.04 6.90
N TYR A 348 14.34 0.50 8.00
CA TYR A 348 13.84 1.58 8.84
C TYR A 348 14.88 2.69 8.91
N ASN A 349 14.46 3.92 8.65
CA ASN A 349 15.34 5.07 8.72
C ASN A 349 15.38 5.63 10.15
N VAL A 350 16.45 5.36 10.87
CA VAL A 350 16.67 5.86 12.23
C VAL A 350 17.20 7.29 12.17
N LEU A 351 16.43 8.23 12.70
CA LEU A 351 16.82 9.63 12.84
C LEU A 351 17.60 9.82 14.15
N SER A 352 18.80 10.40 14.09
CA SER A 352 19.47 10.88 15.31
C SER A 352 18.82 12.14 15.86
N GLY A 353 19.14 12.52 17.09
CA GLY A 353 18.68 13.77 17.69
C GLY A 353 19.05 15.02 16.88
N ASP A 354 20.09 14.91 16.08
CA ASP A 354 20.68 15.99 15.31
C ASP A 354 20.36 15.94 13.82
N GLN A 355 19.42 15.04 13.39
CA GLN A 355 19.03 14.92 11.99
C GLN A 355 17.62 15.42 11.74
N ASN A 356 17.42 16.02 10.57
CA ASN A 356 16.15 16.44 10.01
C ASN A 356 15.98 15.85 8.59
N GLN A 357 14.85 16.09 7.97
CA GLN A 357 14.57 15.55 6.65
C GLN A 357 14.60 16.63 5.58
N ILE A 358 15.20 16.30 4.44
CA ILE A 358 15.03 17.07 3.20
C ILE A 358 14.35 16.15 2.18
N VAL A 359 13.28 16.65 1.56
CA VAL A 359 12.66 16.01 0.41
C VAL A 359 13.23 16.67 -0.84
N PHE A 360 14.03 15.92 -1.58
CA PHE A 360 14.61 16.40 -2.82
C PHE A 360 13.67 16.11 -3.98
N HIS A 361 13.52 17.07 -4.89
CA HIS A 361 12.74 16.93 -6.11
C HIS A 361 13.58 17.28 -7.34
N VAL A 362 13.43 16.52 -8.43
CA VAL A 362 14.05 16.84 -9.72
C VAL A 362 13.19 16.35 -10.88
N SER A 363 13.02 17.20 -11.90
CA SER A 363 12.48 16.80 -13.18
C SER A 363 13.62 16.35 -14.10
N ALA A 364 13.60 15.07 -14.48
CA ALA A 364 14.65 14.45 -15.30
C ALA A 364 14.08 13.33 -16.17
N GLU A 365 14.29 13.44 -17.48
CA GLU A 365 14.02 12.33 -18.39
C GLU A 365 15.12 11.26 -18.30
N THR A 366 14.72 9.98 -18.31
CA THR A 366 15.62 8.84 -18.23
C THR A 366 15.35 7.84 -19.34
N GLN A 367 16.33 6.99 -19.64
CA GLN A 367 16.15 5.83 -20.48
C GLN A 367 15.57 4.65 -19.68
N LEU A 368 14.96 3.69 -20.35
CA LEU A 368 14.47 2.48 -19.67
C LEU A 368 15.62 1.79 -18.92
N GLY A 369 15.44 1.58 -17.61
CA GLY A 369 16.45 1.00 -16.73
C GLY A 369 17.42 2.01 -16.12
N GLU A 370 17.30 3.31 -16.41
CA GLU A 370 18.00 4.37 -15.68
C GLU A 370 17.17 4.89 -14.51
N ASN A 371 17.81 5.14 -13.37
CA ASN A 371 17.21 5.77 -12.20
C ASN A 371 18.04 6.97 -11.74
N ILE A 372 17.39 7.89 -11.03
CA ILE A 372 18.03 9.07 -10.45
C ILE A 372 18.45 8.79 -9.01
N TYR A 373 19.61 9.32 -8.63
CA TYR A 373 20.20 9.24 -7.28
C TYR A 373 20.75 10.59 -6.87
N ILE A 374 20.98 10.77 -5.57
CA ILE A 374 21.57 11.97 -5.01
C ILE A 374 22.93 11.64 -4.43
N VAL A 375 23.93 12.46 -4.75
CA VAL A 375 25.29 12.36 -4.22
C VAL A 375 25.73 13.72 -3.71
N GLY A 376 26.42 13.79 -2.55
CA GLY A 376 26.78 15.06 -1.94
C GLY A 376 27.92 14.97 -0.94
N ASN A 377 28.17 16.09 -0.27
CA ASN A 377 29.33 16.30 0.59
C ASN A 377 29.20 15.75 2.02
N ILE A 378 28.09 15.08 2.34
CA ILE A 378 27.84 14.47 3.66
C ILE A 378 27.78 12.95 3.56
N PRO A 379 28.02 12.21 4.65
CA PRO A 379 27.95 10.74 4.65
C PRO A 379 26.63 10.18 4.14
N GLU A 380 25.50 10.81 4.48
CA GLU A 380 24.14 10.42 4.07
C GLU A 380 23.92 10.52 2.54
N LEU A 381 24.77 11.32 1.86
CA LEU A 381 24.80 11.45 0.40
C LEU A 381 26.07 10.85 -0.20
N GLY A 382 26.76 9.97 0.52
CA GLY A 382 27.90 9.19 0.04
C GLY A 382 29.24 9.92 -0.03
N ASN A 383 29.39 11.14 0.50
CA ASN A 383 30.63 11.92 0.46
C ASN A 383 31.21 12.02 -0.98
N TRP A 384 30.39 12.34 -1.94
CA TRP A 384 30.71 12.40 -3.38
C TRP A 384 31.12 11.06 -4.02
N ASN A 385 30.94 9.94 -3.31
CA ASN A 385 31.13 8.61 -3.89
C ASN A 385 29.80 8.06 -4.40
N PRO A 386 29.62 7.89 -5.74
CA PRO A 386 28.39 7.34 -6.30
C PRO A 386 28.03 5.93 -5.82
N ASP A 387 29.00 5.13 -5.41
CA ASP A 387 28.74 3.77 -4.91
C ASP A 387 28.06 3.77 -3.53
N ASN A 388 28.20 4.87 -2.80
CA ASN A 388 27.62 5.08 -1.48
C ASN A 388 26.52 6.17 -1.47
N CYS A 389 26.03 6.58 -2.65
CA CYS A 389 24.96 7.58 -2.75
C CYS A 389 23.64 7.06 -2.18
N THR A 390 22.60 7.88 -2.24
CA THR A 390 21.24 7.49 -1.78
C THR A 390 20.73 6.24 -2.48
N GLU A 391 19.60 5.69 -2.01
CA GLU A 391 18.75 4.81 -2.82
C GLU A 391 18.24 5.56 -4.07
N SER A 392 17.62 4.83 -5.01
CA SER A 392 17.01 5.47 -6.19
C SER A 392 15.85 6.35 -5.77
N MET A 393 15.74 7.51 -6.42
CA MET A 393 14.57 8.36 -6.24
C MET A 393 13.31 7.69 -6.81
N LEU A 394 12.16 8.03 -6.26
CA LEU A 394 10.84 7.58 -6.70
C LEU A 394 10.30 8.51 -7.79
N ASN A 395 9.54 7.96 -8.73
CA ASN A 395 9.01 8.73 -9.88
C ASN A 395 7.54 8.45 -10.23
N PRO A 396 6.61 8.53 -9.28
CA PRO A 396 5.19 8.27 -9.54
C PRO A 396 4.57 9.20 -10.59
N ASN A 397 5.13 10.40 -10.77
CA ASN A 397 4.70 11.40 -11.76
C ASN A 397 5.81 11.71 -12.79
N TYR A 398 6.37 10.67 -13.43
CA TYR A 398 7.42 10.86 -14.43
C TYR A 398 7.13 12.05 -15.39
N PRO A 399 8.09 12.96 -15.66
CA PRO A 399 9.53 12.86 -15.35
C PRO A 399 9.98 13.48 -14.02
N GLU A 400 9.08 13.68 -13.06
CA GLU A 400 9.43 14.19 -11.73
C GLU A 400 9.83 13.06 -10.80
N TRP A 401 10.97 13.25 -10.12
CA TRP A 401 11.55 12.32 -9.16
C TRP A 401 11.65 12.98 -7.80
N PHE A 402 11.40 12.25 -6.73
CA PHE A 402 11.58 12.74 -5.37
C PHE A 402 12.21 11.70 -4.45
N LEU A 403 12.87 12.16 -3.39
CA LEU A 403 13.39 11.29 -2.34
C LEU A 403 13.50 12.04 -1.02
N PRO A 404 12.86 11.58 0.06
CA PRO A 404 13.12 12.05 1.42
C PRO A 404 14.44 11.50 1.94
N VAL A 405 15.35 12.35 2.36
CA VAL A 405 16.66 11.97 2.92
C VAL A 405 16.83 12.58 4.29
N SER A 406 17.27 11.77 5.26
CA SER A 406 17.63 12.25 6.59
C SER A 406 19.07 12.81 6.55
N VAL A 407 19.23 14.01 7.06
CA VAL A 407 20.49 14.78 6.99
C VAL A 407 20.74 15.51 8.32
N PRO A 408 21.99 15.88 8.63
CA PRO A 408 22.30 16.66 9.84
C PRO A 408 21.48 17.95 9.90
N SER A 409 20.97 18.29 11.11
CA SER A 409 20.15 19.45 11.37
C SER A 409 20.91 20.76 11.17
N GLY A 410 20.28 21.78 10.59
CA GLY A 410 20.85 23.13 10.40
C GLY A 410 22.09 23.17 9.51
N THR A 411 22.31 22.16 8.68
CA THR A 411 23.52 21.99 7.87
C THR A 411 23.27 22.40 6.42
N THR A 412 24.18 23.19 5.85
CA THR A 412 24.18 23.46 4.41
C THR A 412 24.92 22.34 3.68
N ILE A 413 24.23 21.73 2.75
CA ILE A 413 24.66 20.53 2.03
C ILE A 413 24.89 20.90 0.57
N GLU A 414 26.02 20.46 0.01
CA GLU A 414 26.29 20.51 -1.42
C GLU A 414 25.97 19.14 -2.02
N PHE A 415 25.29 19.12 -3.16
CA PHE A 415 24.88 17.87 -3.81
C PHE A 415 24.76 18.00 -5.33
N LYS A 416 24.63 16.86 -5.99
CA LYS A 416 24.26 16.71 -7.40
C LYS A 416 23.32 15.53 -7.56
N PHE A 417 22.52 15.57 -8.63
CA PHE A 417 21.84 14.40 -9.13
C PHE A 417 22.74 13.62 -10.07
N ILE A 418 22.61 12.29 -10.03
CA ILE A 418 23.27 11.38 -10.97
C ILE A 418 22.25 10.39 -11.52
N LYS A 419 22.47 9.92 -12.75
CA LYS A 419 21.75 8.78 -13.34
C LYS A 419 22.62 7.55 -13.24
N LYS A 420 22.02 6.40 -12.92
CA LYS A 420 22.65 5.09 -13.05
C LYS A 420 21.78 4.22 -13.92
N ASP A 421 22.39 3.56 -14.91
CA ASP A 421 21.72 2.55 -15.74
C ASP A 421 21.76 1.16 -15.10
N ALA A 422 21.10 0.18 -15.73
CA ALA A 422 21.05 -1.21 -15.29
C ALA A 422 22.44 -1.91 -15.27
N LEU A 423 23.44 -1.35 -15.94
CA LEU A 423 24.81 -1.85 -15.97
C LEU A 423 25.70 -1.15 -14.93
N GLY A 424 25.18 -0.17 -14.21
CA GLY A 424 25.92 0.62 -13.22
C GLY A 424 26.72 1.79 -13.82
N ASN A 425 26.52 2.13 -15.10
CA ASN A 425 27.15 3.32 -15.68
C ASN A 425 26.54 4.58 -15.08
N ILE A 426 27.39 5.58 -14.79
CA ILE A 426 27.01 6.79 -14.07
C ILE A 426 27.10 8.00 -15.00
N THR A 427 26.03 8.79 -15.06
CA THR A 427 26.00 10.08 -15.71
C THR A 427 25.73 11.16 -14.65
N TRP A 428 26.64 12.12 -14.57
CA TRP A 428 26.53 13.28 -13.68
C TRP A 428 25.77 14.41 -14.34
N GLU A 429 24.92 15.10 -13.60
CA GLU A 429 24.42 16.39 -14.11
C GLU A 429 25.58 17.40 -14.25
N SER A 430 25.45 18.30 -15.23
CA SER A 430 26.45 19.33 -15.51
C SER A 430 26.40 20.52 -14.51
N GLY A 431 27.26 21.49 -14.67
CA GLY A 431 27.27 22.74 -13.90
C GLY A 431 27.83 22.62 -12.49
N SER A 432 27.63 23.67 -11.68
CA SER A 432 28.08 23.73 -10.27
C SER A 432 27.25 22.83 -9.37
N ASN A 433 27.82 22.50 -8.17
CA ASN A 433 27.04 21.83 -7.14
C ASN A 433 25.80 22.63 -6.76
N ARG A 434 24.73 21.93 -6.43
CA ARG A 434 23.54 22.51 -5.80
C ARG A 434 23.77 22.63 -4.31
N THR A 435 23.01 23.51 -3.67
CA THR A 435 23.06 23.69 -2.21
C THR A 435 21.65 23.72 -1.64
N VAL A 436 21.50 23.13 -0.46
CA VAL A 436 20.28 23.20 0.34
C VAL A 436 20.67 23.23 1.82
N THR A 437 19.90 23.90 2.65
CA THR A 437 20.13 23.91 4.10
C THR A 437 18.97 23.22 4.80
N SER A 438 19.30 22.22 5.61
CA SER A 438 18.32 21.48 6.40
C SER A 438 17.73 22.36 7.53
N SER A 439 16.53 22.02 8.00
CA SER A 439 15.90 22.72 9.13
C SER A 439 16.78 22.60 10.40
N SER A 440 16.80 23.64 11.19
CA SER A 440 17.37 23.61 12.56
C SER A 440 16.32 23.27 13.63
N ASN A 441 15.03 23.21 13.27
CA ASN A 441 13.96 22.83 14.18
C ASN A 441 13.94 21.31 14.38
N PRO A 442 13.76 20.79 15.60
CA PRO A 442 13.58 19.37 15.83
C PRO A 442 12.43 18.81 14.96
N CYS A 443 12.70 17.68 14.28
CA CYS A 443 11.76 17.06 13.33
C CYS A 443 11.35 17.94 12.14
N GLY A 444 12.11 19.02 11.85
CA GLY A 444 11.84 19.91 10.72
C GLY A 444 12.06 19.19 9.37
N VAL A 445 11.20 19.51 8.41
CA VAL A 445 11.32 19.03 7.02
C VAL A 445 11.58 20.23 6.13
N VAL A 446 12.51 20.07 5.18
CA VAL A 446 12.70 21.01 4.07
C VAL A 446 12.27 20.31 2.80
N ASP A 447 11.24 20.83 2.17
CA ASP A 447 10.77 20.38 0.87
C ASP A 447 11.38 21.29 -0.19
N THR A 448 12.16 20.74 -1.12
CA THR A 448 12.84 21.58 -2.13
C THR A 448 11.88 21.94 -3.24
N GLU A 449 12.19 23.03 -3.96
CA GLU A 449 11.59 23.22 -5.27
C GLU A 449 11.94 22.06 -6.21
N VAL A 450 11.16 21.86 -7.28
CA VAL A 450 11.49 20.87 -8.30
C VAL A 450 12.66 21.38 -9.14
N TYR A 451 13.83 20.81 -8.94
CA TYR A 451 15.00 21.12 -9.74
C TYR A 451 14.83 20.54 -11.17
N THR A 452 15.49 21.15 -12.14
CA THR A 452 15.58 20.58 -13.49
C THR A 452 16.94 19.92 -13.68
N TRP A 453 17.00 18.73 -14.27
CA TRP A 453 18.24 18.06 -14.67
C TRP A 453 19.05 18.96 -15.60
N ARG A 454 20.34 19.05 -15.34
CA ARG A 454 21.28 19.85 -16.14
C ARG A 454 22.11 18.93 -17.03
N ASN A 455 21.93 19.07 -18.37
CA ASN A 455 22.68 18.30 -19.38
C ASN A 455 24.10 18.82 -19.56
#